data_397a43c0085c76270d8a28d92307504b
#
_entry.id   397a43c0085c76270d8a28d92307504b
#
_cell.length_a   1.000
_cell.length_b   1.000
_cell.length_c   1.000
_cell.angle_alpha   90.00
_cell.angle_beta   90.00
_cell.angle_gamma   90.00
#
_symmetry.space_group_name_H-M   'P 1'
#
loop_
_entity.id
_entity.type
_entity.pdbx_description
1 polymer ?
#
loop_
_entity_poly.entity_id
_entity_poly.type
_entity_poly.pdbx_seq_one_letter_code
_entity_poly.pdbx_strand_id
1 'polypeptide(L)'
;MALNPKRSEPKAKPSAETERTTTIAATHLIEERIRSLGGWRAATLAKVRRLIHEAEPDIIEECKWIKPTNPMGVPVWSRAGIVCTGEAYKQAVKLTFARGASLKDPSRLFNSSLDGNTRRAIDIREGEEFDAEAFKALIQAAVAENLRSSATKSRGRDRK
;
A
#
# COMPACT_ATOMS: atom_id res chain seq x y z
N MET A 1 36.52 -36.05 8.89
CA MET A 1 35.52 -35.47 8.00
C MET A 1 35.15 -34.09 8.52
N ALA A 2 35.57 -33.05 7.79
CA ALA A 2 35.25 -31.67 8.16
C ALA A 2 33.80 -31.34 7.72
N LEU A 3 32.94 -31.14 8.67
CA LEU A 3 31.60 -30.55 8.43
C LEU A 3 31.84 -29.07 8.10
N ASN A 4 31.53 -28.70 6.88
CA ASN A 4 31.56 -27.32 6.43
C ASN A 4 30.38 -26.56 7.08
N PRO A 5 30.61 -25.61 7.99
CA PRO A 5 29.52 -24.80 8.45
C PRO A 5 29.03 -23.94 7.27
N LYS A 6 27.77 -24.07 6.92
CA LYS A 6 27.13 -23.15 6.00
C LYS A 6 27.27 -21.74 6.58
N ARG A 7 28.20 -20.96 6.04
CA ARG A 7 28.24 -19.54 6.28
C ARG A 7 26.94 -18.95 5.73
N SER A 8 26.07 -18.51 6.61
CA SER A 8 24.98 -17.65 6.21
C SER A 8 25.59 -16.33 5.72
N GLU A 9 25.65 -16.16 4.42
CA GLU A 9 26.04 -14.88 3.86
C GLU A 9 25.04 -13.83 4.29
N PRO A 10 25.50 -12.67 4.81
CA PRO A 10 24.59 -11.58 5.11
C PRO A 10 23.91 -11.14 3.81
N LYS A 11 22.59 -11.10 3.80
CA LYS A 11 21.84 -10.52 2.67
C LYS A 11 22.33 -9.10 2.46
N ALA A 12 23.07 -8.87 1.38
CA ALA A 12 23.50 -7.54 0.99
C ALA A 12 22.28 -6.65 0.76
N LYS A 13 22.34 -5.41 1.24
CA LYS A 13 21.32 -4.41 0.90
C LYS A 13 21.32 -4.20 -0.63
N PRO A 14 20.15 -4.18 -1.28
CA PRO A 14 20.10 -3.96 -2.71
C PRO A 14 20.74 -2.61 -3.07
N SER A 15 21.47 -2.57 -4.18
CA SER A 15 22.05 -1.34 -4.71
C SER A 15 20.92 -0.41 -5.19
N ALA A 16 21.21 0.90 -5.30
CA ALA A 16 20.25 1.88 -5.83
C ALA A 16 19.74 1.49 -7.22
N GLU A 17 20.56 0.86 -8.03
CA GLU A 17 20.19 0.35 -9.35
C GLU A 17 19.22 -0.83 -9.26
N THR A 18 19.45 -1.76 -8.32
CA THR A 18 18.55 -2.87 -8.05
C THR A 18 17.19 -2.37 -7.54
N GLU A 19 17.18 -1.35 -6.66
CA GLU A 19 15.95 -0.73 -6.15
C GLU A 19 15.16 -0.06 -7.28
N ARG A 20 15.83 0.66 -8.19
CA ARG A 20 15.18 1.28 -9.36
C ARG A 20 14.57 0.24 -10.27
N THR A 21 15.28 -0.84 -10.57
CA THR A 21 14.79 -1.94 -11.40
C THR A 21 13.58 -2.61 -10.76
N THR A 22 13.62 -2.86 -9.45
CA THR A 22 12.49 -3.43 -8.69
C THR A 22 11.28 -2.50 -8.73
N THR A 23 11.48 -1.19 -8.58
CA THR A 23 10.40 -0.20 -8.65
C THR A 23 9.75 -0.16 -10.03
N ILE A 24 10.54 -0.20 -11.10
CA ILE A 24 10.03 -0.22 -12.48
C ILE A 24 9.21 -1.50 -12.70
N ALA A 25 9.70 -2.65 -12.25
CA ALA A 25 8.99 -3.92 -12.36
C ALA A 25 7.65 -3.89 -11.59
N ALA A 26 7.66 -3.33 -10.38
CA ALA A 26 6.45 -3.18 -9.57
C ALA A 26 5.42 -2.26 -10.26
N THR A 27 5.87 -1.14 -10.82
CA THR A 27 5.02 -0.22 -11.57
C THR A 27 4.35 -0.93 -12.76
N HIS A 28 5.10 -1.72 -13.52
CA HIS A 28 4.55 -2.49 -14.63
C HIS A 28 3.51 -3.52 -14.19
N LEU A 29 3.76 -4.21 -13.08
CA LEU A 29 2.82 -5.19 -12.53
C LEU A 29 1.49 -4.54 -12.13
N ILE A 30 1.55 -3.35 -11.52
CA ILE A 30 0.35 -2.61 -11.14
C ILE A 30 -0.41 -2.13 -12.38
N GLU A 31 0.28 -1.61 -13.38
CA GLU A 31 -0.32 -1.20 -14.66
C GLU A 31 -1.02 -2.37 -15.35
N GLU A 32 -0.37 -3.53 -15.40
CA GLU A 32 -0.95 -4.76 -15.93
C GLU A 32 -2.17 -5.22 -15.16
N ARG A 33 -2.10 -5.14 -13.83
CA ARG A 33 -3.22 -5.48 -12.95
C ARG A 33 -4.43 -4.60 -13.25
N ILE A 34 -4.23 -3.31 -13.36
CA ILE A 34 -5.30 -2.35 -13.68
C ILE A 34 -5.87 -2.66 -15.06
N ARG A 35 -5.01 -2.84 -16.07
CA ARG A 35 -5.43 -3.14 -17.42
C ARG A 35 -6.27 -4.42 -17.49
N SER A 36 -5.87 -5.46 -16.76
CA SER A 36 -6.57 -6.75 -16.75
C SER A 36 -7.97 -6.68 -16.16
N LEU A 37 -8.22 -5.73 -15.27
CA LEU A 37 -9.56 -5.55 -14.70
C LEU A 37 -10.57 -5.04 -15.71
N GLY A 38 -10.18 -4.08 -16.57
CA GLY A 38 -11.09 -3.43 -17.49
C GLY A 38 -12.24 -2.69 -16.83
N GLY A 39 -13.01 -1.95 -17.61
CA GLY A 39 -14.23 -1.29 -17.17
C GLY A 39 -14.05 -0.32 -16.00
N TRP A 40 -15.09 -0.18 -15.21
CA TRP A 40 -15.14 0.80 -14.13
C TRP A 40 -14.14 0.51 -12.99
N ARG A 41 -13.84 -0.76 -12.73
CA ARG A 41 -12.86 -1.14 -11.71
C ARG A 41 -11.45 -0.69 -12.08
N ALA A 42 -11.09 -0.85 -13.34
CA ALA A 42 -9.81 -0.35 -13.85
C ALA A 42 -9.72 1.17 -13.74
N ALA A 43 -10.76 1.88 -14.16
CA ALA A 43 -10.82 3.35 -14.08
C ALA A 43 -10.74 3.84 -12.63
N THR A 44 -11.45 3.19 -11.72
CA THR A 44 -11.44 3.52 -10.29
C THR A 44 -10.05 3.31 -9.69
N LEU A 45 -9.44 2.17 -9.93
CA LEU A 45 -8.13 1.86 -9.37
C LEU A 45 -7.03 2.75 -9.97
N ALA A 46 -7.12 3.09 -11.26
CA ALA A 46 -6.22 4.05 -11.89
C ALA A 46 -6.33 5.44 -11.28
N LYS A 47 -7.55 5.91 -10.99
CA LYS A 47 -7.79 7.19 -10.32
C LYS A 47 -7.20 7.20 -8.90
N VAL A 48 -7.43 6.14 -8.15
CA VAL A 48 -6.89 5.96 -6.79
C VAL A 48 -5.37 6.03 -6.83
N ARG A 49 -4.75 5.27 -7.71
CA ARG A 49 -3.29 5.25 -7.88
C ARG A 49 -2.73 6.65 -8.16
N ARG A 50 -3.35 7.36 -9.09
CA ARG A 50 -2.95 8.73 -9.43
C ARG A 50 -3.03 9.65 -8.22
N LEU A 51 -4.12 9.61 -7.47
CA LEU A 51 -4.32 10.44 -6.28
C LEU A 51 -3.31 10.11 -5.17
N ILE A 52 -2.97 8.84 -5.00
CA ILE A 52 -1.95 8.41 -4.04
C ILE A 52 -0.59 9.02 -4.40
N HIS A 53 -0.18 8.95 -5.65
CA HIS A 53 1.08 9.53 -6.10
C HIS A 53 1.09 11.06 -6.06
N GLU A 54 -0.04 11.71 -6.30
CA GLU A 54 -0.17 13.16 -6.14
C GLU A 54 -0.04 13.57 -4.66
N ALA A 55 -0.64 12.80 -3.76
CA ALA A 55 -0.60 13.08 -2.33
C ALA A 55 0.79 12.85 -1.73
N GLU A 56 1.47 11.80 -2.18
CA GLU A 56 2.79 11.41 -1.66
C GLU A 56 3.68 10.94 -2.81
N PRO A 57 4.48 11.86 -3.41
CA PRO A 57 5.35 11.50 -4.54
C PRO A 57 6.42 10.45 -4.23
N ASP A 58 6.81 10.31 -2.96
CA ASP A 58 7.82 9.36 -2.52
C ASP A 58 7.24 8.00 -2.12
N ILE A 59 5.96 7.79 -2.36
CA ILE A 59 5.32 6.51 -2.01
C ILE A 59 5.88 5.37 -2.85
N ILE A 60 6.07 4.22 -2.22
CA ILE A 60 6.54 3.01 -2.87
C ILE A 60 5.32 2.16 -3.22
N GLU A 61 5.24 1.70 -4.46
CA GLU A 61 4.19 0.78 -4.88
C GLU A 61 4.76 -0.59 -5.25
N GLU A 62 4.06 -1.63 -4.82
CA GLU A 62 4.44 -3.02 -5.04
C GLU A 62 3.20 -3.87 -5.28
N CYS A 63 3.39 -5.04 -5.92
CA CYS A 63 2.40 -6.10 -5.91
C CYS A 63 2.88 -7.18 -4.95
N LYS A 64 2.10 -7.43 -3.91
CA LYS A 64 2.42 -8.41 -2.87
C LYS A 64 1.42 -9.56 -2.88
N TRP A 65 1.75 -10.60 -2.12
CA TRP A 65 0.90 -11.77 -1.92
C TRP A 65 0.49 -12.45 -3.23
N ILE A 66 1.46 -12.64 -4.10
CA ILE A 66 1.29 -13.39 -5.34
C ILE A 66 1.05 -14.86 -5.01
N LYS A 67 -0.05 -15.42 -5.50
CA LYS A 67 -0.48 -16.80 -5.25
C LYS A 67 -0.98 -17.42 -6.55
N PRO A 68 -1.04 -18.77 -6.66
CA PRO A 68 -1.69 -19.41 -7.81
C PRO A 68 -3.12 -18.94 -8.05
N THR A 69 -3.87 -18.63 -6.97
CA THR A 69 -5.24 -18.10 -7.05
C THR A 69 -5.27 -16.59 -7.34
N ASN A 70 -4.16 -15.88 -7.18
CA ASN A 70 -4.02 -14.47 -7.49
C ASN A 70 -2.60 -14.20 -8.02
N PRO A 71 -2.33 -14.59 -9.28
CA PRO A 71 -0.97 -14.54 -9.84
C PRO A 71 -0.44 -13.12 -10.02
N MET A 72 -1.31 -12.13 -10.09
CA MET A 72 -0.91 -10.72 -10.21
C MET A 72 -0.67 -10.03 -8.88
N GLY A 73 -1.04 -10.67 -7.76
CA GLY A 73 -0.90 -10.11 -6.44
C GLY A 73 -1.85 -8.94 -6.15
N VAL A 74 -1.56 -8.23 -5.08
CA VAL A 74 -2.35 -7.09 -4.60
C VAL A 74 -1.49 -5.84 -4.65
N PRO A 75 -1.96 -4.74 -5.27
CA PRO A 75 -1.29 -3.45 -5.19
C PRO A 75 -1.19 -2.96 -3.75
N VAL A 76 0.02 -2.62 -3.34
CA VAL A 76 0.34 -2.14 -1.99
C VAL A 76 1.15 -0.85 -2.10
N TRP A 77 0.71 0.17 -1.39
CA TRP A 77 1.41 1.46 -1.31
C TRP A 77 1.98 1.62 0.10
N SER A 78 3.28 1.94 0.17
CA SER A 78 4.04 1.98 1.41
C SER A 78 4.88 3.24 1.51
N ARG A 79 4.97 3.78 2.71
CA ARG A 79 5.92 4.82 3.12
C ARG A 79 6.13 4.68 4.61
N ALA A 80 7.33 4.27 5.02
CA ALA A 80 7.64 3.91 6.41
C ALA A 80 6.69 2.82 6.98
N GLY A 81 6.25 1.91 6.13
CA GLY A 81 5.28 0.87 6.41
C GLY A 81 4.11 0.93 5.42
N ILE A 82 3.24 -0.04 5.46
CA ILE A 82 2.08 -0.09 4.57
C ILE A 82 1.14 1.07 4.88
N VAL A 83 0.81 1.84 3.85
CA VAL A 83 -0.22 2.89 3.90
C VAL A 83 -1.57 2.28 3.58
N CYS A 84 -1.72 1.74 2.38
CA CYS A 84 -2.95 1.09 1.96
C CYS A 84 -2.71 0.02 0.89
N THR A 85 -3.71 -0.84 0.74
CA THR A 85 -3.78 -1.86 -0.31
C THR A 85 -5.02 -1.62 -1.16
N GLY A 86 -4.95 -2.00 -2.43
CA GLY A 86 -6.08 -1.89 -3.35
C GLY A 86 -6.49 -3.25 -3.89
N GLU A 87 -7.71 -3.68 -3.61
CA GLU A 87 -8.27 -4.92 -4.10
C GLU A 87 -9.52 -4.66 -4.93
N ALA A 88 -9.64 -5.34 -6.06
CA ALA A 88 -10.82 -5.25 -6.90
C ALA A 88 -11.68 -6.50 -6.71
N TYR A 89 -12.86 -6.31 -6.18
CA TYR A 89 -13.89 -7.33 -6.07
C TYR A 89 -14.93 -7.13 -7.18
N LYS A 90 -15.83 -8.08 -7.34
CA LYS A 90 -16.83 -8.05 -8.39
C LYS A 90 -17.67 -6.77 -8.38
N GLN A 91 -18.01 -6.26 -7.19
CA GLN A 91 -18.92 -5.13 -7.00
C GLN A 91 -18.29 -3.91 -6.33
N ALA A 92 -17.01 -3.98 -5.97
CA ALA A 92 -16.35 -2.87 -5.29
C ALA A 92 -14.85 -2.91 -5.50
N VAL A 93 -14.25 -1.73 -5.52
CA VAL A 93 -12.80 -1.56 -5.30
C VAL A 93 -12.62 -1.22 -3.84
N LYS A 94 -11.85 -2.04 -3.13
CA LYS A 94 -11.63 -1.87 -1.70
C LYS A 94 -10.23 -1.36 -1.43
N LEU A 95 -10.14 -0.26 -0.72
CA LEU A 95 -8.90 0.32 -0.25
C LEU A 95 -8.80 0.11 1.25
N THR A 96 -7.83 -0.69 1.69
CA THR A 96 -7.64 -0.99 3.11
C THR A 96 -6.43 -0.21 3.63
N PHE A 97 -6.68 0.64 4.61
CA PHE A 97 -5.64 1.41 5.30
C PHE A 97 -5.15 0.62 6.50
N ALA A 98 -3.86 0.27 6.52
CA ALA A 98 -3.27 -0.60 7.53
C ALA A 98 -3.43 -0.04 8.95
N ARG A 99 -3.41 1.28 9.10
CA ARG A 99 -3.57 1.98 10.38
C ARG A 99 -4.76 2.92 10.39
N GLY A 100 -5.78 2.60 9.62
CA GLY A 100 -6.97 3.42 9.46
C GLY A 100 -7.64 3.80 10.78
N ALA A 101 -7.63 2.89 11.76
CA ALA A 101 -8.23 3.15 13.08
C ALA A 101 -7.56 4.29 13.85
N SER A 102 -6.28 4.60 13.55
CA SER A 102 -5.52 5.68 14.18
C SER A 102 -5.65 7.01 13.44
N LEU A 103 -6.34 7.03 12.31
CA LEU A 103 -6.47 8.22 11.48
C LEU A 103 -7.77 8.97 11.79
N LYS A 104 -7.67 10.28 11.78
CA LYS A 104 -8.85 11.15 11.75
C LYS A 104 -9.40 11.13 10.32
N ASP A 105 -10.68 10.89 10.20
CA ASP A 105 -11.39 10.85 8.93
C ASP A 105 -12.56 11.84 8.98
N PRO A 106 -12.27 13.15 8.91
CA PRO A 106 -13.32 14.17 9.07
C PRO A 106 -14.35 14.14 7.94
N SER A 107 -13.97 13.67 6.77
CA SER A 107 -14.87 13.55 5.61
C SER A 107 -15.61 12.22 5.56
N ARG A 108 -15.41 11.35 6.54
CA ARG A 108 -16.05 10.04 6.65
C ARG A 108 -15.90 9.17 5.40
N LEU A 109 -14.68 9.08 4.90
CA LEU A 109 -14.37 8.24 3.75
C LEU A 109 -14.41 6.75 4.08
N PHE A 110 -13.98 6.36 5.29
CA PHE A 110 -14.05 4.97 5.70
C PHE A 110 -15.50 4.52 5.84
N ASN A 111 -15.86 3.50 5.10
CA ASN A 111 -17.21 2.94 5.06
C ASN A 111 -17.23 1.41 5.21
N SER A 112 -16.08 0.80 5.48
CA SER A 112 -15.94 -0.64 5.60
C SER A 112 -14.87 -0.96 6.64
N SER A 113 -14.92 -2.16 7.21
CA SER A 113 -14.01 -2.61 8.27
C SER A 113 -13.98 -1.67 9.49
N LEU A 114 -15.11 -1.08 9.82
CA LEU A 114 -15.21 -0.06 10.88
C LEU A 114 -14.99 -0.60 12.29
N ASP A 115 -15.10 -1.90 12.49
CA ASP A 115 -14.89 -2.59 13.76
C ASP A 115 -13.46 -3.09 13.95
N GLY A 116 -12.59 -2.93 12.94
CA GLY A 116 -11.21 -3.36 13.04
C GLY A 116 -10.41 -2.55 14.06
N ASN A 117 -9.54 -3.20 14.81
CA ASN A 117 -8.70 -2.56 15.83
C ASN A 117 -7.63 -1.64 15.22
N THR A 118 -7.15 -1.96 14.01
CA THR A 118 -6.09 -1.23 13.32
C THR A 118 -6.49 -0.78 11.92
N ARG A 119 -7.19 -1.62 11.20
CA ARG A 119 -7.54 -1.40 9.79
C ARG A 119 -8.89 -0.71 9.63
N ARG A 120 -8.99 0.12 8.59
CA ARG A 120 -10.23 0.69 8.08
C ARG A 120 -10.19 0.62 6.57
N ALA A 121 -11.33 0.57 5.94
CA ALA A 121 -11.40 0.45 4.49
C ALA A 121 -12.41 1.40 3.86
N ILE A 122 -12.17 1.68 2.59
CA ILE A 122 -13.06 2.42 1.71
C ILE A 122 -13.49 1.46 0.61
N ASP A 123 -14.77 1.16 0.52
CA ASP A 123 -15.37 0.43 -0.60
C ASP A 123 -15.94 1.43 -1.60
N ILE A 124 -15.47 1.37 -2.84
CA ILE A 124 -15.93 2.22 -3.94
C ILE A 124 -16.66 1.32 -4.93
N ARG A 125 -17.95 1.59 -5.14
CA ARG A 125 -18.80 0.86 -6.07
C ARG A 125 -18.90 1.59 -7.40
N GLU A 126 -19.41 0.89 -8.41
CA GLU A 126 -19.61 1.48 -9.74
C GLU A 126 -20.47 2.74 -9.67
N GLY A 127 -19.99 3.82 -10.29
CA GLY A 127 -20.69 5.09 -10.32
C GLY A 127 -20.56 5.95 -9.06
N GLU A 128 -19.95 5.42 -7.99
CA GLU A 128 -19.69 6.21 -6.79
C GLU A 128 -18.51 7.14 -6.99
N GLU A 129 -18.68 8.39 -6.61
CA GLU A 129 -17.60 9.36 -6.57
C GLU A 129 -17.21 9.63 -5.13
N PHE A 130 -15.94 9.98 -4.92
CA PHE A 130 -15.44 10.38 -3.61
C PHE A 130 -14.63 11.66 -3.73
N ASP A 131 -14.53 12.38 -2.63
CA ASP A 131 -13.77 13.64 -2.57
C ASP A 131 -12.28 13.37 -2.72
N ALA A 132 -11.72 13.78 -3.87
CA ALA A 132 -10.31 13.57 -4.20
C ALA A 132 -9.37 14.29 -3.23
N GLU A 133 -9.71 15.51 -2.80
CA GLU A 133 -8.88 16.27 -1.86
C GLU A 133 -8.92 15.64 -0.46
N ALA A 134 -10.09 15.19 -0.01
CA ALA A 134 -10.21 14.46 1.25
C ALA A 134 -9.43 13.16 1.22
N PHE A 135 -9.46 12.44 0.10
CA PHE A 135 -8.70 11.20 -0.08
C PHE A 135 -7.19 11.45 -0.01
N LYS A 136 -6.70 12.47 -0.72
CA LYS A 136 -5.27 12.85 -0.65
C LYS A 136 -4.85 13.24 0.76
N ALA A 137 -5.68 13.99 1.48
CA ALA A 137 -5.42 14.34 2.87
C ALA A 137 -5.34 13.10 3.76
N LEU A 138 -6.18 12.11 3.52
CA LEU A 138 -6.18 10.85 4.26
C LEU A 138 -4.88 10.03 4.00
N ILE A 139 -4.42 10.00 2.76
CA ILE A 139 -3.13 9.38 2.40
C ILE A 139 -1.97 10.08 3.12
N GLN A 140 -1.94 11.42 3.12
CA GLN A 140 -0.92 12.20 3.82
C GLN A 140 -0.95 11.94 5.33
N ALA A 141 -2.12 11.85 5.92
CA ALA A 141 -2.30 11.51 7.34
C ALA A 141 -1.78 10.09 7.65
N ALA A 142 -2.02 9.13 6.77
CA ALA A 142 -1.54 7.76 6.92
C ALA A 142 0.00 7.68 6.86
N VAL A 143 0.61 8.41 5.95
CA VAL A 143 2.07 8.53 5.86
C VAL A 143 2.64 9.16 7.14
N ALA A 144 2.05 10.26 7.60
CA ALA A 144 2.47 10.92 8.84
C ALA A 144 2.40 9.99 10.05
N GLU A 145 1.34 9.19 10.15
CA GLU A 145 1.18 8.20 11.22
C GLU A 145 2.26 7.12 11.17
N ASN A 146 2.59 6.62 9.98
CA ASN A 146 3.66 5.65 9.80
C ASN A 146 5.02 6.22 10.20
N LEU A 147 5.32 7.45 9.80
CA LEU A 147 6.56 8.13 10.15
C LEU A 147 6.66 8.37 11.66
N ARG A 148 5.57 8.80 12.30
CA ARG A 148 5.51 8.99 13.74
C ARG A 148 5.76 7.67 14.49
N SER A 149 5.12 6.62 14.09
CA SER A 149 5.26 5.28 14.68
C SER A 149 6.68 4.72 14.52
N SER A 150 7.30 4.91 13.37
CA SER A 150 8.68 4.50 13.11
C SER A 150 9.67 5.27 13.99
N ALA A 151 9.49 6.58 14.17
CA ALA A 151 10.31 7.42 15.04
C ALA A 151 10.20 6.97 16.51
N THR A 152 8.99 6.64 16.97
CA THR A 152 8.75 6.15 18.34
C THR A 152 9.44 4.80 18.57
N LYS A 153 9.39 3.88 17.63
CA LYS A 153 10.08 2.58 17.70
C LYS A 153 11.61 2.76 17.74
N SER A 154 12.15 3.68 16.95
CA SER A 154 13.58 3.99 16.93
C SER A 154 14.04 4.53 18.29
N ARG A 155 13.31 5.46 18.90
CA ARG A 155 13.60 6.00 20.22
C ARG A 155 13.54 4.94 21.33
N GLY A 156 12.63 3.98 21.23
CA GLY A 156 12.51 2.88 22.18
C GLY A 156 13.69 1.91 22.16
N ARG A 157 14.41 1.79 21.03
CA ARG A 157 15.60 0.94 20.90
C ARG A 157 16.86 1.57 21.50
N ASP A 158 16.94 2.89 21.54
CA ASP A 158 18.11 3.62 22.06
C ASP A 158 18.09 3.75 23.58
N ARG A 159 17.06 3.27 24.27
CA ARG A 159 16.90 3.37 25.74
C ARG A 159 17.28 2.10 26.51
N LYS A 160 17.94 1.15 25.87
CA LYS A 160 18.47 -0.04 26.55
C LYS A 160 19.96 0.09 26.84
#